data_ec9b0124657c6ca9ad8bab15bac014ef
#
_entry.id   ec9b0124657c6ca9ad8bab15bac014ef
#
_cell.length_a   1.000
_cell.length_b   1.000
_cell.length_c   1.000
_cell.angle_alpha   90.00
_cell.angle_beta   90.00
_cell.angle_gamma   90.00
#
_symmetry.space_group_name_H-M   'P 1'
#
loop_
_entity.id
_entity.type
_entity.pdbx_description
1 polymer ?
#
loop_
_entity_poly.entity_id
_entity_poly.type
_entity_poly.pdbx_seq_one_letter_code
_entity_poly.pdbx_strand_id
1 'polypeptide(L)'
;NFWSNLAYETIRQDNQAHVVYTRRYKTDLRSSVYNQFMKTVIRYDDLENWEFRKSPMCAIYQPTGQMVMFVGADKPISLKSFNVPFGYVKMLIHEECDEMAGVEQMDNIEDTFLRSDTPALDIKIFNPPKSKNNFMNQYVEECKTKPHTRICHSYYYNVPVKWLGERFFE
;
A
#
# COMPACT_ATOMS: atom_id res chain seq x y z
N ASN A 1 2.06 -1.73 -12.21
CA ASN A 1 1.63 -2.28 -10.92
C ASN A 1 0.13 -2.01 -10.75
N PHE A 2 -0.63 -3.05 -10.45
CA PHE A 2 -2.09 -2.96 -10.29
C PHE A 2 -2.48 -1.97 -9.17
N TRP A 3 -1.84 -2.10 -8.00
CA TRP A 3 -2.18 -1.29 -6.83
C TRP A 3 -1.87 0.20 -7.01
N SER A 4 -0.80 0.54 -7.73
CA SER A 4 -0.49 1.94 -8.05
C SER A 4 -1.51 2.54 -9.01
N ASN A 5 -2.04 1.74 -9.95
CA ASN A 5 -3.14 2.18 -10.82
C ASN A 5 -4.42 2.40 -10.01
N LEU A 6 -4.76 1.46 -9.13
CA LEU A 6 -5.96 1.58 -8.30
C LEU A 6 -5.86 2.79 -7.36
N ALA A 7 -4.69 3.04 -6.78
CA ALA A 7 -4.45 4.23 -5.96
C ALA A 7 -4.62 5.52 -6.75
N TYR A 8 -4.08 5.60 -7.98
CA TYR A 8 -4.25 6.73 -8.87
C TYR A 8 -5.74 6.97 -9.19
N GLU A 9 -6.45 5.92 -9.61
CA GLU A 9 -7.88 6.01 -9.91
C GLU A 9 -8.73 6.41 -8.69
N THR A 10 -8.38 5.92 -7.51
CA THR A 10 -9.06 6.29 -6.25
C THR A 10 -8.98 7.79 -6.00
N ILE A 11 -7.82 8.40 -6.16
CA ILE A 11 -7.63 9.85 -6.01
C ILE A 11 -8.43 10.60 -7.07
N ARG A 12 -8.50 10.09 -8.30
CA ARG A 12 -9.18 10.75 -9.42
C ARG A 12 -10.70 10.67 -9.36
N GLN A 13 -11.24 9.63 -8.76
CA GLN A 13 -12.69 9.36 -8.71
C GLN A 13 -13.39 9.90 -7.46
N ASP A 14 -12.66 10.07 -6.37
CA ASP A 14 -13.21 10.50 -5.08
C ASP A 14 -12.34 11.61 -4.47
N ASN A 15 -12.81 12.85 -4.55
CA ASN A 15 -12.07 14.05 -4.14
C ASN A 15 -11.86 14.19 -2.62
N GLN A 16 -12.39 13.29 -1.80
CA GLN A 16 -12.18 13.21 -0.35
C GLN A 16 -11.24 12.06 0.03
N ALA A 17 -10.91 11.20 -0.92
CA ALA A 17 -10.12 10.01 -0.66
C ALA A 17 -8.62 10.32 -0.59
N HIS A 18 -7.95 9.72 0.38
CA HIS A 18 -6.50 9.62 0.47
C HIS A 18 -6.07 8.16 0.41
N VAL A 19 -4.82 7.93 0.05
CA VAL A 19 -4.21 6.59 -0.01
C VAL A 19 -2.96 6.55 0.85
N VAL A 20 -2.77 5.45 1.57
CA VAL A 20 -1.57 5.23 2.38
C VAL A 20 -0.89 3.94 1.94
N TYR A 21 0.39 4.03 1.64
CA TYR A 21 1.28 2.88 1.50
C TYR A 21 2.13 2.74 2.74
N THR A 22 2.22 1.53 3.25
CA THR A 22 3.10 1.21 4.38
C THR A 22 4.06 0.09 4.03
N ARG A 23 5.24 0.15 4.61
CA ARG A 23 6.23 -0.92 4.62
C ARG A 23 6.95 -0.91 5.96
N ARG A 24 7.56 -2.01 6.37
CA ARG A 24 8.28 -2.08 7.64
C ARG A 24 9.30 -0.94 7.78
N TYR A 25 10.16 -0.73 6.78
CA TYR A 25 11.19 0.30 6.83
C TYR A 25 10.91 1.44 5.84
N LYS A 26 11.00 2.68 6.34
CA LYS A 26 10.82 3.88 5.51
C LYS A 26 11.81 3.98 4.36
N THR A 27 13.04 3.50 4.55
CA THR A 27 14.10 3.54 3.54
C THR A 27 13.72 2.81 2.25
N ASP A 28 12.95 1.73 2.37
CA ASP A 28 12.61 0.86 1.25
C ASP A 28 11.45 1.38 0.41
N LEU A 29 10.63 2.26 0.99
CA LEU A 29 9.47 2.85 0.31
C LEU A 29 9.86 3.66 -0.92
N ARG A 30 11.01 4.38 -0.87
CA ARG A 30 11.45 5.25 -1.98
C ARG A 30 11.82 4.46 -3.23
N SER A 31 12.56 3.39 -3.07
CA SER A 31 13.02 2.54 -4.18
C SER A 31 11.92 1.64 -4.73
N SER A 32 10.87 1.40 -3.94
CA SER A 32 9.74 0.53 -4.28
C SER A 32 8.50 1.34 -4.69
N VAL A 33 7.53 1.42 -3.81
CA VAL A 33 6.17 1.92 -4.12
C VAL A 33 6.10 3.40 -4.49
N TYR A 34 6.95 4.26 -3.91
CA TYR A 34 6.98 5.68 -4.28
C TYR A 34 7.37 5.87 -5.75
N ASN A 35 8.46 5.23 -6.18
CA ASN A 35 8.88 5.30 -7.58
C ASN A 35 7.89 4.60 -8.51
N GLN A 36 7.23 3.52 -8.06
CA GLN A 36 6.20 2.84 -8.85
C GLN A 36 4.97 3.72 -9.05
N PHE A 37 4.53 4.43 -8.01
CA PHE A 37 3.42 5.37 -8.11
C PHE A 37 3.76 6.53 -9.05
N MET A 38 4.95 7.11 -8.94
CA MET A 38 5.43 8.15 -9.86
C MET A 38 5.42 7.68 -11.32
N LYS A 39 5.90 6.46 -11.60
CA LYS A 39 5.85 5.86 -12.95
C LYS A 39 4.41 5.66 -13.44
N THR A 40 3.48 5.38 -12.52
CA THR A 40 2.06 5.29 -12.86
C THR A 40 1.52 6.63 -13.29
N VAL A 41 1.76 7.70 -12.54
CA VAL A 41 1.34 9.06 -12.88
C VAL A 41 1.92 9.50 -14.23
N ILE A 42 3.21 9.23 -14.48
CA ILE A 42 3.85 9.52 -15.79
C ILE A 42 3.15 8.77 -16.93
N ARG A 43 2.79 7.50 -16.73
CA ARG A 43 2.12 6.70 -17.76
C ARG A 43 0.71 7.21 -18.09
N TYR A 44 0.04 7.85 -17.14
CA TYR A 44 -1.25 8.51 -17.37
C TYR A 44 -1.10 9.94 -17.94
N ASP A 45 0.15 10.37 -18.22
CA ASP A 45 0.47 11.73 -18.72
C ASP A 45 -0.10 12.85 -17.83
N ASP A 46 -0.06 12.63 -16.50
CA ASP A 46 -0.72 13.50 -15.51
C ASP A 46 0.29 14.12 -14.51
N LEU A 47 1.59 14.09 -14.85
CA LEU A 47 2.65 14.51 -13.92
C LEU A 47 2.53 16.00 -13.51
N GLU A 48 2.02 16.84 -14.38
CA GLU A 48 1.83 18.28 -14.12
C GLU A 48 0.83 18.57 -12.98
N ASN A 49 -0.09 17.65 -12.72
CA ASN A 49 -1.08 17.76 -11.64
C ASN A 49 -0.60 17.18 -10.30
N TRP A 50 0.63 16.70 -10.23
CA TRP A 50 1.15 16.03 -9.04
C TRP A 50 2.43 16.66 -8.52
N GLU A 51 2.47 16.91 -7.21
CA GLU A 51 3.68 17.29 -6.49
C GLU A 51 4.22 16.09 -5.71
N PHE A 52 5.46 15.69 -6.00
CA PHE A 52 6.15 14.60 -5.33
C PHE A 52 7.13 15.11 -4.28
N ARG A 53 6.87 14.83 -3.00
CA ARG A 53 7.71 15.22 -1.86
C ARG A 53 8.46 14.04 -1.28
N LYS A 54 9.69 14.27 -0.85
CA LYS A 54 10.55 13.25 -0.22
C LYS A 54 10.51 13.29 1.31
N SER A 55 10.13 14.43 1.90
CA SER A 55 10.03 14.61 3.34
C SER A 55 8.96 15.66 3.70
N PRO A 56 7.81 15.25 4.25
CA PRO A 56 7.33 13.87 4.34
C PRO A 56 7.21 13.23 2.97
N MET A 57 7.37 11.89 2.90
CA MET A 57 7.29 11.18 1.62
C MET A 57 5.82 11.03 1.21
N CYS A 58 5.42 11.79 0.18
CA CYS A 58 4.05 11.76 -0.34
C CYS A 58 3.99 12.25 -1.79
N ALA A 59 2.91 11.96 -2.45
CA ALA A 59 2.48 12.58 -3.70
C ALA A 59 1.18 13.33 -3.45
N ILE A 60 1.11 14.59 -3.86
CA ILE A 60 -0.06 15.47 -3.68
C ILE A 60 -0.68 15.73 -5.03
N TYR A 61 -1.96 15.39 -5.17
CA TYR A 61 -2.76 15.77 -6.33
C TYR A 61 -3.18 17.23 -6.20
N GLN A 62 -2.52 18.12 -6.92
CA GLN A 62 -2.64 19.57 -6.74
C GLN A 62 -4.04 20.14 -6.96
N PRO A 63 -4.85 19.64 -7.93
CA PRO A 63 -6.19 20.20 -8.15
C PRO A 63 -7.12 20.12 -6.95
N THR A 64 -6.94 19.14 -6.05
CA THR A 64 -7.81 18.91 -4.88
C THR A 64 -7.07 18.90 -3.56
N GLY A 65 -5.74 18.75 -3.56
CA GLY A 65 -4.91 18.62 -2.36
C GLY A 65 -4.90 17.24 -1.72
N GLN A 66 -5.48 16.23 -2.36
CA GLN A 66 -5.47 14.85 -1.88
C GLN A 66 -4.04 14.27 -1.89
N MET A 67 -3.80 13.28 -1.06
CA MET A 67 -2.47 12.75 -0.84
C MET A 67 -2.41 11.23 -1.03
N VAL A 68 -1.34 10.78 -1.66
CA VAL A 68 -0.82 9.42 -1.53
C VAL A 68 0.41 9.48 -0.62
N MET A 69 0.30 8.88 0.56
CA MET A 69 1.33 8.93 1.60
C MET A 69 2.14 7.63 1.63
N PHE A 70 3.44 7.73 1.91
CA PHE A 70 4.35 6.59 2.00
C PHE A 70 5.01 6.58 3.39
N VAL A 71 4.62 5.62 4.22
CA VAL A 71 4.89 5.64 5.67
C VAL A 71 5.60 4.37 6.11
N GLY A 72 6.75 4.51 6.77
CA GLY A 72 7.46 3.40 7.39
C GLY A 72 6.83 3.03 8.75
N ALA A 73 6.68 1.74 9.00
CA ALA A 73 6.17 1.21 10.26
C ALA A 73 7.23 1.12 11.36
N ASP A 74 8.49 1.41 11.04
CA ASP A 74 9.64 1.35 11.95
C ASP A 74 9.64 2.43 13.05
N LYS A 75 8.79 3.46 12.90
CA LYS A 75 8.67 4.56 13.87
C LYS A 75 7.22 4.78 14.32
N PRO A 76 6.71 3.99 15.27
CA PRO A 76 5.30 4.07 15.71
C PRO A 76 4.86 5.45 16.20
N ILE A 77 5.77 6.23 16.82
CA ILE A 77 5.47 7.57 17.34
C ILE A 77 5.16 8.54 16.19
N SER A 78 5.84 8.41 15.05
CA SER A 78 5.58 9.25 13.89
C SER A 78 4.26 8.91 13.20
N LEU A 79 3.77 7.67 13.33
CA LEU A 79 2.47 7.25 12.80
C LEU A 79 1.31 7.97 13.48
N LYS A 80 1.34 8.12 14.81
CA LYS A 80 0.27 8.75 15.59
C LYS A 80 0.05 10.22 15.28
N SER A 81 1.04 10.91 14.71
CA SER A 81 0.95 12.31 14.29
C SER A 81 0.50 12.51 12.84
N PHE A 82 0.30 11.43 12.08
CA PHE A 82 -0.19 11.51 10.72
C PHE A 82 -1.71 11.70 10.70
N ASN A 83 -2.14 12.84 10.18
CA ASN A 83 -3.52 13.09 9.83
C ASN A 83 -3.60 13.55 8.38
N VAL A 84 -4.63 13.10 7.68
CA VAL A 84 -4.98 13.69 6.40
C VAL A 84 -5.56 15.10 6.62
N PRO A 85 -5.28 16.06 5.73
CA PRO A 85 -5.71 17.45 5.92
C PRO A 85 -7.22 17.61 5.82
N PHE A 86 -7.92 16.70 5.17
CA PHE A 86 -9.38 16.63 5.01
C PHE A 86 -9.77 15.21 4.59
N GLY A 87 -11.08 14.94 4.44
CA GLY A 87 -11.58 13.68 3.92
C GLY A 87 -11.17 12.46 4.76
N TYR A 88 -10.82 11.38 4.10
CA TYR A 88 -10.54 10.09 4.74
C TYR A 88 -9.54 9.24 3.94
N VAL A 89 -8.92 8.28 4.61
CA VAL A 89 -8.11 7.27 3.96
C VAL A 89 -9.03 6.19 3.35
N LYS A 90 -9.08 6.14 2.03
CA LYS A 90 -9.90 5.17 1.27
C LYS A 90 -9.19 3.86 1.03
N MET A 91 -7.87 3.91 0.92
CA MET A 91 -7.03 2.73 0.72
C MET A 91 -5.81 2.77 1.65
N LEU A 92 -5.61 1.68 2.36
CA LEU A 92 -4.39 1.40 3.11
C LEU A 92 -3.74 0.16 2.49
N ILE A 93 -2.50 0.29 2.06
CA ILE A 93 -1.77 -0.76 1.35
C ILE A 93 -0.50 -1.08 2.14
N HIS A 94 -0.44 -2.29 2.67
CA HIS A 94 0.73 -2.83 3.35
C HIS A 94 1.55 -3.65 2.35
N GLU A 95 2.74 -3.17 2.03
CA GLU A 95 3.69 -3.86 1.15
C GLU A 95 4.66 -4.71 1.98
N GLU A 96 4.95 -5.92 1.50
CA GLU A 96 5.84 -6.88 2.14
C GLU A 96 5.43 -7.13 3.62
N CYS A 97 4.14 -7.47 3.83
CA CYS A 97 3.58 -7.63 5.17
C CYS A 97 4.28 -8.68 6.01
N ASP A 98 4.89 -9.69 5.39
CA ASP A 98 5.66 -10.74 6.03
C ASP A 98 6.94 -10.23 6.69
N GLU A 99 7.40 -9.03 6.34
CA GLU A 99 8.51 -8.33 7.00
C GLU A 99 8.08 -7.56 8.25
N MET A 100 6.79 -7.29 8.47
CA MET A 100 6.30 -6.57 9.65
C MET A 100 6.67 -7.32 10.96
N ALA A 101 6.67 -6.60 12.07
CA ALA A 101 7.03 -7.20 13.37
C ALA A 101 5.96 -8.18 13.89
N GLY A 102 4.75 -8.13 13.34
CA GLY A 102 3.62 -8.98 13.71
C GLY A 102 2.29 -8.32 13.37
N VAL A 103 1.21 -9.01 13.68
CA VAL A 103 -0.17 -8.54 13.44
C VAL A 103 -0.44 -7.24 14.19
N GLU A 104 0.00 -7.13 15.44
CA GLU A 104 -0.17 -5.93 16.26
C GLU A 104 0.39 -4.65 15.61
N GLN A 105 1.48 -4.78 14.85
CA GLN A 105 2.04 -3.64 14.13
C GLN A 105 1.11 -3.19 12.99
N MET A 106 0.49 -4.13 12.28
CA MET A 106 -0.48 -3.82 11.23
C MET A 106 -1.75 -3.21 11.83
N ASP A 107 -2.29 -3.79 12.91
CA ASP A 107 -3.48 -3.29 13.60
C ASP A 107 -3.28 -1.84 14.09
N ASN A 108 -2.12 -1.52 14.65
CA ASN A 108 -1.78 -0.16 15.08
C ASN A 108 -1.75 0.85 13.91
N ILE A 109 -1.35 0.40 12.72
CA ILE A 109 -1.37 1.22 11.50
C ILE A 109 -2.82 1.42 11.03
N GLU A 110 -3.61 0.35 11.01
CA GLU A 110 -5.03 0.39 10.66
C GLU A 110 -5.78 1.36 11.58
N ASP A 111 -5.62 1.23 12.89
CA ASP A 111 -6.19 2.12 13.90
C ASP A 111 -5.75 3.59 13.74
N THR A 112 -4.59 3.80 13.14
CA THR A 112 -4.10 5.16 12.90
C THR A 112 -4.76 5.80 11.68
N PHE A 113 -4.93 5.05 10.61
CA PHE A 113 -5.34 5.60 9.32
C PHE A 113 -6.81 5.36 8.96
N LEU A 114 -7.42 4.28 9.45
CA LEU A 114 -8.80 3.89 9.12
C LEU A 114 -9.79 4.32 10.22
N ARG A 115 -9.79 5.60 10.57
CA ARG A 115 -10.63 6.17 11.65
C ARG A 115 -11.98 6.70 11.19
N SER A 116 -12.24 6.69 9.90
CA SER A 116 -13.49 7.20 9.34
C SER A 116 -14.56 6.11 9.34
N ASP A 117 -15.82 6.51 9.46
CA ASP A 117 -16.98 5.62 9.24
C ASP A 117 -17.16 5.24 7.75
N THR A 118 -16.37 5.84 6.86
CA THR A 118 -16.42 5.53 5.43
C THR A 118 -15.71 4.21 5.15
N PRO A 119 -16.34 3.29 4.41
CA PRO A 119 -15.70 2.03 4.05
C PRO A 119 -14.38 2.24 3.33
N ALA A 120 -13.32 1.64 3.86
CA ALA A 120 -11.97 1.68 3.31
C ALA A 120 -11.53 0.29 2.84
N LEU A 121 -10.59 0.27 1.92
CA LEU A 121 -9.95 -0.95 1.43
C LEU A 121 -8.60 -1.11 2.11
N ASP A 122 -8.48 -2.12 2.95
CA ASP A 122 -7.23 -2.51 3.59
C ASP A 122 -6.61 -3.69 2.83
N ILE A 123 -5.41 -3.49 2.31
CA ILE A 123 -4.74 -4.41 1.38
C ILE A 123 -3.41 -4.86 1.98
N LYS A 124 -3.23 -6.16 2.09
CA LYS A 124 -2.00 -6.78 2.57
C LYS A 124 -1.34 -7.57 1.45
N ILE A 125 -0.14 -7.13 1.06
CA ILE A 125 0.63 -7.71 -0.05
C ILE A 125 1.89 -8.34 0.52
N PHE A 126 2.11 -9.61 0.22
CA PHE A 126 3.29 -10.32 0.66
C PHE A 126 3.57 -11.56 -0.21
N ASN A 127 4.80 -12.02 -0.18
CA ASN A 127 5.16 -13.32 -0.68
C ASN A 127 5.01 -14.35 0.43
N PRO A 128 4.42 -15.55 0.17
CA PRO A 128 4.26 -16.55 1.20
C PRO A 128 5.61 -16.87 1.88
N PRO A 129 5.73 -16.65 3.21
CA PRO A 129 6.98 -16.87 3.89
C PRO A 129 7.35 -18.36 3.90
N LYS A 130 8.64 -18.65 3.71
CA LYS A 130 9.15 -20.04 3.73
C LYS A 130 8.99 -20.71 5.10
N SER A 131 9.11 -19.93 6.17
CA SER A 131 8.94 -20.42 7.54
C SER A 131 7.46 -20.59 7.86
N LYS A 132 7.08 -21.82 8.23
CA LYS A 132 5.72 -22.11 8.73
C LYS A 132 5.33 -21.31 9.98
N ASN A 133 6.34 -20.90 10.76
CA ASN A 133 6.16 -20.12 12.00
C ASN A 133 6.04 -18.61 11.76
N ASN A 134 6.13 -18.13 10.51
CA ASN A 134 5.88 -16.72 10.25
C ASN A 134 4.41 -16.40 10.56
N PHE A 135 4.20 -15.30 11.26
CA PHE A 135 2.87 -14.84 11.70
C PHE A 135 1.88 -14.65 10.53
N MET A 136 2.37 -14.31 9.34
CA MET A 136 1.50 -14.13 8.16
C MET A 136 0.81 -15.42 7.73
N ASN A 137 1.43 -16.59 7.91
CA ASN A 137 0.77 -17.86 7.61
C ASN A 137 -0.42 -18.10 8.52
N GLN A 138 -0.26 -17.82 9.83
CA GLN A 138 -1.36 -17.91 10.79
C GLN A 138 -2.44 -16.86 10.52
N TYR A 139 -2.04 -15.63 10.26
CA TYR A 139 -2.95 -14.53 9.92
C TYR A 139 -3.83 -14.86 8.71
N VAL A 140 -3.28 -15.46 7.65
CA VAL A 140 -4.05 -15.88 6.47
C VAL A 140 -5.10 -16.94 6.84
N GLU A 141 -4.75 -17.92 7.68
CA GLU A 141 -5.73 -18.93 8.14
C GLU A 141 -6.89 -18.28 8.90
N GLU A 142 -6.60 -17.33 9.78
CA GLU A 142 -7.62 -16.56 10.51
C GLU A 142 -8.50 -15.74 9.55
N CYS A 143 -7.89 -15.14 8.52
CA CYS A 143 -8.61 -14.35 7.52
C CYS A 143 -9.63 -15.14 6.69
N LYS A 144 -9.48 -16.47 6.56
CA LYS A 144 -10.44 -17.32 5.83
C LYS A 144 -11.84 -17.30 6.44
N THR A 145 -11.94 -17.00 7.72
CA THR A 145 -13.21 -16.98 8.47
C THR A 145 -13.73 -15.58 8.76
N LYS A 146 -12.91 -14.54 8.49
CA LYS A 146 -13.30 -13.15 8.76
C LYS A 146 -14.31 -12.66 7.70
N PRO A 147 -15.43 -12.02 8.11
CA PRO A 147 -16.36 -11.40 7.17
C PRO A 147 -15.66 -10.26 6.40
N HIS A 148 -16.16 -9.98 5.20
CA HIS A 148 -15.65 -8.91 4.34
C HIS A 148 -14.16 -9.02 3.96
N THR A 149 -13.57 -10.19 4.11
CA THR A 149 -12.17 -10.47 3.77
C THR A 149 -12.10 -11.34 2.52
N ARG A 150 -11.18 -11.01 1.63
CA ARG A 150 -10.90 -11.80 0.43
C ARG A 150 -9.41 -12.11 0.35
N ILE A 151 -9.08 -13.38 0.17
CA ILE A 151 -7.72 -13.85 -0.05
C ILE A 151 -7.55 -14.14 -1.54
N CYS A 152 -6.53 -13.53 -2.15
CA CYS A 152 -6.18 -13.73 -3.55
C CYS A 152 -4.76 -14.30 -3.64
N HIS A 153 -4.61 -15.46 -4.28
CA HIS A 153 -3.32 -16.04 -4.59
C HIS A 153 -2.96 -15.77 -6.04
N SER A 154 -1.76 -15.26 -6.28
CA SER A 154 -1.17 -15.15 -7.61
C SER A 154 0.02 -16.09 -7.73
N TYR A 155 0.14 -16.74 -8.86
CA TYR A 155 1.22 -17.66 -9.16
C TYR A 155 1.99 -17.17 -10.39
N TYR A 156 3.27 -17.51 -10.47
CA TYR A 156 4.10 -17.12 -11.62
C TYR A 156 3.53 -17.54 -12.97
N TYR A 157 2.85 -18.67 -13.02
CA TYR A 157 2.21 -19.16 -14.26
C TYR A 157 0.95 -18.38 -14.66
N ASN A 158 0.45 -17.50 -13.79
CA ASN A 158 -0.62 -16.56 -14.11
C ASN A 158 -0.10 -15.27 -14.78
N VAL A 159 1.23 -15.10 -14.82
CA VAL A 159 1.88 -13.92 -15.40
C VAL A 159 2.24 -14.22 -16.87
N PRO A 160 2.02 -13.27 -17.80
CA PRO A 160 2.48 -13.46 -19.17
C PRO A 160 3.97 -13.81 -19.24
N VAL A 161 4.33 -14.85 -19.99
CA VAL A 161 5.73 -15.35 -20.09
C VAL A 161 6.73 -14.24 -20.40
N LYS A 162 6.36 -13.27 -21.25
CA LYS A 162 7.19 -12.11 -21.59
C LYS A 162 7.55 -11.18 -20.41
N TRP A 163 6.89 -11.33 -19.27
CA TRP A 163 7.20 -10.58 -18.05
C TRP A 163 8.15 -11.33 -17.12
N LEU A 164 8.32 -12.62 -17.37
CA LEU A 164 9.28 -13.48 -16.69
C LEU A 164 10.59 -13.42 -17.50
N GLY A 165 11.69 -13.06 -16.87
CA GLY A 165 12.99 -13.06 -17.57
C GLY A 165 13.40 -14.48 -18.01
N GLU A 166 14.29 -14.58 -18.99
CA GLU A 166 14.78 -15.88 -19.54
C GLU A 166 15.30 -16.81 -18.44
N ARG A 167 15.96 -16.27 -17.43
CA ARG A 167 16.48 -17.01 -16.26
C ARG A 167 15.40 -17.70 -15.41
N PHE A 168 14.15 -17.39 -15.64
CA PHE A 168 13.05 -18.01 -14.89
C PHE A 168 12.76 -19.44 -15.38
N PHE A 169 13.20 -19.77 -16.57
CA PHE A 169 12.95 -21.07 -17.22
C PHE A 169 14.20 -21.97 -17.25
N GLU A 170 15.32 -21.53 -16.70
CA GLU A 170 16.53 -22.32 -16.45
C GLU A 170 16.46 -23.00 -15.07
#